data_41e226bec03e5d031cb4853d05bd31ad
#
_entry.id   41e226bec03e5d031cb4853d05bd31ad
#
_cell.length_a   1.000
_cell.length_b   1.000
_cell.length_c   1.000
_cell.angle_alpha   90.00
_cell.angle_beta   90.00
_cell.angle_gamma   90.00
#
_symmetry.space_group_name_H-M   'P 1'
#
loop_
_entity.id
_entity.type
_entity.pdbx_description
1 polymer ?
#
loop_
_entity_poly.entity_id
_entity_poly.type
_entity_poly.pdbx_seq_one_letter_code
_entity_poly.pdbx_strand_id
1 'polypeptide(L)'
;MITVPSHAAPVISGRFHLTFSTGGRYGTCLRTSDEHVALESWVLATDKGRPRTIRDVAADSGTHALPLDDGRILLFQRGGAAESYCHGLTLLTPRGDNFCQEELGTVPSPLGGYLVPSPSCAQLGFVVAFHLGHSTIWRISASPPRIELAAQVPGSLDGGVWLDGDARRLAINQTCGRYRCNGIAVDLAQGSWKRIWSRSVMSADRILLCHPQSRVLIVSTTAAGTERLGWVAPGDPRVHFPEALQRPGCERKALALDDCGERLLVHEVAGAVSRLSVYTLAHDTLAPVAIPPGKITPPACWVGDLIRFGFSAPAQPPTLATVRLEAVPRWSVSPDRDDAGDLGAPPAELINLRGPAGPIEAIVYGGPDWRACEHLVVALHGGPLSSWAFGYEPLFHRLSAAGVAVLAPNYRGSTGYGEEHLRAVIGDWGGPDLDDVLQLARSLDEDRRSRRLARPVVLGISYGAFLALLAACHEPELWSACVALSPFLSGPRFHDCANVAVRRRIEKLGGLERMEEATGPRDVLRACTSLSVPLLLMHGTQDETIPVTQSRILTQRLLELGSTEGIDFEYCEIDTGHGGLSQLNVVGRRVVRFCLARSEFGY
;
A
#
# COMPACT_ATOMS: atom_id res chain seq x y z
N MET A 1 -20.39 -23.78 27.28
CA MET A 1 -20.80 -23.75 25.84
C MET A 1 -21.48 -22.41 25.61
N ILE A 2 -20.71 -21.38 25.28
CA ILE A 2 -21.24 -20.03 24.97
C ILE A 2 -21.59 -20.07 23.50
N THR A 3 -22.88 -20.06 23.18
CA THR A 3 -23.41 -19.93 21.83
C THR A 3 -23.14 -18.50 21.36
N VAL A 4 -22.10 -18.32 20.53
CA VAL A 4 -21.91 -17.10 19.77
C VAL A 4 -23.06 -17.02 18.75
N PRO A 5 -23.83 -15.91 18.71
CA PRO A 5 -24.87 -15.75 17.69
C PRO A 5 -24.25 -15.85 16.31
N SER A 6 -24.79 -16.71 15.46
CA SER A 6 -24.39 -16.85 14.07
C SER A 6 -24.96 -15.70 13.20
N HIS A 7 -24.70 -14.45 13.58
CA HIS A 7 -24.78 -13.37 12.60
C HIS A 7 -23.49 -13.44 11.80
N ALA A 8 -23.59 -13.93 10.57
CA ALA A 8 -22.51 -13.83 9.61
C ALA A 8 -22.14 -12.35 9.54
N ALA A 9 -20.97 -12.00 10.10
CA ALA A 9 -20.45 -10.65 9.95
C ALA A 9 -20.39 -10.36 8.45
N PRO A 10 -20.86 -9.18 8.00
CA PRO A 10 -20.89 -8.85 6.58
C PRO A 10 -19.51 -9.03 5.98
N VAL A 11 -19.49 -9.59 4.76
CA VAL A 11 -18.28 -9.83 3.99
C VAL A 11 -17.63 -8.49 3.68
N ILE A 12 -16.51 -8.21 4.30
CA ILE A 12 -15.78 -6.96 4.10
C ILE A 12 -14.92 -7.12 2.84
N SER A 13 -15.40 -6.56 1.72
CA SER A 13 -14.68 -6.57 0.46
C SER A 13 -13.75 -5.36 0.34
N GLY A 14 -12.47 -5.62 0.03
CA GLY A 14 -11.50 -4.58 -0.31
C GLY A 14 -11.36 -4.45 -1.83
N ARG A 15 -11.24 -3.21 -2.34
CA ARG A 15 -10.88 -2.94 -3.73
C ARG A 15 -9.45 -2.45 -3.81
N PHE A 16 -8.70 -2.96 -4.79
CA PHE A 16 -7.29 -2.61 -5.01
C PHE A 16 -6.95 -2.67 -6.50
N HIS A 17 -5.77 -2.19 -6.90
CA HIS A 17 -5.31 -2.11 -8.29
C HIS A 17 -6.30 -1.37 -9.21
N LEU A 18 -6.81 -0.24 -8.74
CA LEU A 18 -7.63 0.63 -9.58
C LEU A 18 -6.81 1.14 -10.77
N THR A 19 -7.37 1.04 -11.97
CA THR A 19 -6.77 1.56 -13.20
C THR A 19 -7.84 2.26 -14.05
N PHE A 20 -7.39 3.17 -14.93
CA PHE A 20 -8.26 3.91 -15.84
C PHE A 20 -7.83 3.74 -17.28
N SER A 21 -8.78 3.78 -18.22
CA SER A 21 -8.48 3.89 -19.63
C SER A 21 -7.88 5.28 -19.92
N THR A 22 -7.12 5.41 -21.00
CA THR A 22 -6.40 6.64 -21.37
C THR A 22 -7.33 7.86 -21.46
N GLY A 23 -8.52 7.70 -22.02
CA GLY A 23 -9.54 8.76 -22.11
C GLY A 23 -10.46 8.83 -20.87
N GLY A 24 -10.18 8.08 -19.82
CA GLY A 24 -10.95 8.11 -18.57
C GLY A 24 -12.41 7.65 -18.67
N ARG A 25 -12.76 6.92 -19.74
CA ARG A 25 -14.14 6.43 -19.97
C ARG A 25 -14.45 5.15 -19.21
N TYR A 26 -13.44 4.38 -18.87
CA TYR A 26 -13.55 3.09 -18.18
C TYR A 26 -12.55 3.00 -17.06
N GLY A 27 -12.91 2.24 -16.03
CA GLY A 27 -12.03 1.90 -14.92
C GLY A 27 -12.15 0.42 -14.59
N THR A 28 -11.09 -0.17 -14.03
CA THR A 28 -11.09 -1.53 -13.50
C THR A 28 -10.43 -1.57 -12.14
N CYS A 29 -10.81 -2.52 -11.31
CA CYS A 29 -10.08 -2.87 -10.10
C CYS A 29 -10.23 -4.37 -9.79
N LEU A 30 -9.43 -4.84 -8.85
CA LEU A 30 -9.62 -6.13 -8.22
C LEU A 30 -10.39 -5.96 -6.92
N ARG A 31 -11.33 -6.87 -6.65
CA ARG A 31 -12.11 -6.91 -5.41
C ARG A 31 -11.90 -8.24 -4.71
N THR A 32 -11.52 -8.19 -3.43
CA THR A 32 -11.52 -9.38 -2.58
C THR A 32 -12.89 -9.62 -2.00
N SER A 33 -13.39 -10.86 -2.07
CA SER A 33 -14.58 -11.32 -1.37
C SER A 33 -14.31 -12.70 -0.78
N ASP A 34 -14.51 -12.86 0.51
CA ASP A 34 -14.32 -14.08 1.32
C ASP A 34 -13.03 -14.90 1.05
N GLU A 35 -12.85 -15.49 -0.09
CA GLU A 35 -11.66 -16.29 -0.46
C GLU A 35 -11.30 -16.12 -1.94
N HIS A 36 -11.99 -15.23 -2.64
CA HIS A 36 -11.81 -15.04 -4.08
C HIS A 36 -11.47 -13.59 -4.42
N VAL A 37 -10.63 -13.44 -5.43
CA VAL A 37 -10.38 -12.15 -6.09
C VAL A 37 -11.24 -12.10 -7.35
N ALA A 38 -12.03 -11.05 -7.50
CA ALA A 38 -12.86 -10.82 -8.67
C ALA A 38 -12.41 -9.54 -9.39
N LEU A 39 -12.51 -9.53 -10.71
CA LEU A 39 -12.31 -8.33 -11.53
C LEU A 39 -13.62 -7.52 -11.57
N GLU A 40 -13.53 -6.23 -11.28
CA GLU A 40 -14.62 -5.27 -11.45
C GLU A 40 -14.27 -4.22 -12.51
N SER A 41 -15.29 -3.74 -13.21
CA SER A 41 -15.17 -2.66 -14.20
C SER A 41 -16.24 -1.59 -14.00
N TRP A 42 -15.90 -0.35 -14.37
CA TRP A 42 -16.80 0.79 -14.40
C TRP A 42 -16.89 1.38 -15.81
N VAL A 43 -18.11 1.82 -16.17
CA VAL A 43 -18.33 2.78 -17.26
C VAL A 43 -18.41 4.16 -16.62
N LEU A 44 -17.45 5.01 -16.89
CA LEU A 44 -17.23 6.31 -16.24
C LEU A 44 -17.83 7.49 -17.01
N ALA A 45 -18.61 7.22 -18.06
CA ALA A 45 -19.28 8.26 -18.85
C ALA A 45 -20.32 9.08 -18.05
N THR A 46 -20.74 8.58 -16.88
CA THR A 46 -21.70 9.24 -15.98
C THR A 46 -21.12 9.31 -14.55
N ASP A 47 -21.58 10.30 -13.76
CA ASP A 47 -21.15 10.52 -12.37
C ASP A 47 -21.54 9.38 -11.40
N LYS A 48 -22.44 8.50 -11.83
CA LYS A 48 -23.01 7.42 -11.00
C LYS A 48 -22.68 6.02 -11.55
N GLY A 49 -21.52 5.85 -12.15
CA GLY A 49 -21.07 4.55 -12.64
C GLY A 49 -21.04 3.53 -11.50
N ARG A 50 -21.85 2.46 -11.62
CA ARG A 50 -21.79 1.32 -10.68
C ARG A 50 -20.74 0.33 -11.16
N PRO A 51 -20.00 -0.32 -10.23
CA PRO A 51 -19.09 -1.39 -10.59
C PRO A 51 -19.87 -2.59 -11.13
N ARG A 52 -19.27 -3.23 -12.12
CA ARG A 52 -19.76 -4.49 -12.67
C ARG A 52 -18.72 -5.57 -12.42
N THR A 53 -19.09 -6.61 -11.69
CA THR A 53 -18.24 -7.77 -11.47
C THR A 53 -18.17 -8.63 -12.73
N ILE A 54 -16.98 -8.95 -13.19
CA ILE A 54 -16.73 -9.86 -14.31
C ILE A 54 -16.55 -11.26 -13.74
N ARG A 55 -17.54 -12.14 -13.96
CA ARG A 55 -17.66 -13.42 -13.24
C ARG A 55 -16.80 -14.53 -13.80
N ASP A 56 -16.63 -14.60 -15.11
CA ASP A 56 -16.01 -15.76 -15.78
C ASP A 56 -14.49 -15.58 -15.99
N VAL A 57 -13.86 -14.73 -15.20
CA VAL A 57 -12.43 -14.43 -15.27
C VAL A 57 -11.78 -14.83 -13.96
N ALA A 58 -10.87 -15.80 -14.01
CA ALA A 58 -10.02 -16.08 -12.86
C ALA A 58 -9.07 -14.89 -12.64
N ALA A 59 -9.08 -14.33 -11.44
CA ALA A 59 -8.20 -13.26 -11.05
C ALA A 59 -7.55 -13.59 -9.70
N ASP A 60 -6.33 -13.14 -9.52
CA ASP A 60 -5.58 -13.20 -8.27
C ASP A 60 -5.01 -11.84 -7.91
N SER A 61 -4.30 -11.73 -6.80
CA SER A 61 -3.70 -10.47 -6.35
C SER A 61 -2.59 -9.95 -7.26
N GLY A 62 -2.05 -10.78 -8.14
CA GLY A 62 -1.02 -10.43 -9.15
C GLY A 62 -1.60 -10.08 -10.52
N THR A 63 -2.93 -10.14 -10.68
CA THR A 63 -3.59 -9.80 -11.94
C THR A 63 -3.52 -8.28 -12.19
N HIS A 64 -2.97 -7.90 -13.36
CA HIS A 64 -3.03 -6.53 -13.86
C HIS A 64 -4.13 -6.41 -14.92
N ALA A 65 -5.05 -5.47 -14.75
CA ALA A 65 -6.15 -5.21 -15.67
C ALA A 65 -6.07 -3.78 -16.20
N LEU A 66 -5.99 -3.63 -17.51
CA LEU A 66 -5.95 -2.34 -18.20
C LEU A 66 -7.23 -2.16 -19.03
N PRO A 67 -8.14 -1.26 -18.63
CA PRO A 67 -9.31 -0.94 -19.44
C PRO A 67 -8.92 -0.09 -20.65
N LEU A 68 -9.54 -0.37 -21.79
CA LEU A 68 -9.37 0.39 -23.03
C LEU A 68 -10.55 1.35 -23.25
N ASP A 69 -10.37 2.39 -24.07
CA ASP A 69 -11.40 3.41 -24.32
C ASP A 69 -12.61 2.93 -25.14
N ASP A 70 -12.56 1.72 -25.65
CA ASP A 70 -13.66 1.01 -26.31
C ASP A 70 -14.39 -0.01 -25.40
N GLY A 71 -14.02 -0.07 -24.14
CA GLY A 71 -14.63 -0.97 -23.13
C GLY A 71 -14.02 -2.36 -23.06
N ARG A 72 -13.06 -2.71 -23.93
CA ARG A 72 -12.28 -3.94 -23.78
C ARG A 72 -11.33 -3.82 -22.59
N ILE A 73 -10.86 -4.96 -22.08
CA ILE A 73 -9.91 -5.00 -20.95
C ILE A 73 -8.77 -5.93 -21.34
N LEU A 74 -7.53 -5.44 -21.25
CA LEU A 74 -6.34 -6.25 -21.40
C LEU A 74 -5.88 -6.74 -20.03
N LEU A 75 -5.75 -8.07 -19.89
CA LEU A 75 -5.25 -8.72 -18.67
C LEU A 75 -3.81 -9.19 -18.87
N PHE A 76 -3.03 -9.05 -17.80
CA PHE A 76 -1.69 -9.60 -17.68
C PHE A 76 -1.62 -10.36 -16.35
N GLN A 77 -1.45 -11.70 -16.46
CA GLN A 77 -1.61 -12.62 -15.33
C GLN A 77 -0.49 -13.65 -15.31
N ARG A 78 -0.12 -14.14 -14.14
CA ARG A 78 0.86 -15.20 -13.99
C ARG A 78 0.37 -16.47 -14.71
N GLY A 79 1.22 -17.11 -15.51
CA GLY A 79 0.94 -18.39 -16.15
C GLY A 79 0.76 -19.51 -15.13
N GLY A 80 0.06 -20.59 -15.52
CA GLY A 80 -0.11 -21.76 -14.67
C GLY A 80 1.22 -22.43 -14.27
N ALA A 81 1.16 -23.39 -13.35
CA ALA A 81 2.33 -24.01 -12.69
C ALA A 81 3.43 -24.58 -13.64
N ALA A 82 3.10 -24.86 -14.89
CA ALA A 82 4.06 -25.34 -15.90
C ALA A 82 4.90 -24.23 -16.56
N GLU A 83 4.47 -22.95 -16.46
CA GLU A 83 5.10 -21.80 -17.10
C GLU A 83 5.44 -20.70 -16.10
N SER A 84 6.06 -21.04 -14.99
CA SER A 84 6.34 -20.12 -13.85
C SER A 84 7.18 -18.88 -14.19
N TYR A 85 7.73 -18.78 -15.40
CA TYR A 85 8.55 -17.65 -15.87
C TYR A 85 7.86 -16.76 -16.90
N CYS A 86 6.60 -17.04 -17.24
CA CYS A 86 5.81 -16.27 -18.19
C CYS A 86 4.52 -15.78 -17.60
N HIS A 87 4.04 -14.64 -18.11
CA HIS A 87 2.70 -14.13 -17.83
C HIS A 87 1.86 -14.17 -19.10
N GLY A 88 0.62 -14.65 -18.97
CA GLY A 88 -0.37 -14.68 -20.04
C GLY A 88 -0.99 -13.31 -20.29
N LEU A 89 -1.32 -13.06 -21.55
CA LEU A 89 -2.08 -11.91 -22.00
C LEU A 89 -3.43 -12.37 -22.52
N THR A 90 -4.51 -11.81 -21.96
CA THR A 90 -5.89 -12.12 -22.36
C THR A 90 -6.62 -10.82 -22.66
N LEU A 91 -7.35 -10.78 -23.77
CA LEU A 91 -8.22 -9.67 -24.12
C LEU A 91 -9.67 -10.03 -23.78
N LEU A 92 -10.29 -9.21 -22.96
CA LEU A 92 -11.72 -9.31 -22.64
C LEU A 92 -12.49 -8.32 -23.53
N THR A 93 -13.42 -8.83 -24.32
CA THR A 93 -14.30 -8.03 -25.18
C THR A 93 -15.73 -8.07 -24.66
N PRO A 94 -16.39 -6.93 -24.40
CA PRO A 94 -17.76 -6.90 -23.89
C PRO A 94 -18.74 -7.52 -24.88
N ARG A 95 -19.63 -8.40 -24.40
CA ARG A 95 -20.75 -8.99 -25.12
C ARG A 95 -22.01 -8.93 -24.26
N GLY A 96 -22.81 -7.88 -24.42
CA GLY A 96 -23.98 -7.66 -23.57
C GLY A 96 -23.57 -7.59 -22.09
N ASP A 97 -24.10 -8.52 -21.29
CA ASP A 97 -23.77 -8.63 -19.87
C ASP A 97 -22.56 -9.51 -19.56
N ASN A 98 -21.86 -10.06 -20.54
CA ASN A 98 -20.72 -10.93 -20.37
C ASN A 98 -19.48 -10.40 -21.11
N PHE A 99 -18.34 -11.05 -20.94
CA PHE A 99 -17.12 -10.80 -21.69
C PHE A 99 -16.71 -12.06 -22.43
N CYS A 100 -16.31 -11.88 -23.71
CA CYS A 100 -15.61 -12.92 -24.46
C CYS A 100 -14.11 -12.80 -24.16
N GLN A 101 -13.48 -13.94 -23.87
CA GLN A 101 -12.04 -14.00 -23.59
C GLN A 101 -11.29 -14.48 -24.83
N GLU A 102 -10.22 -13.80 -25.17
CA GLU A 102 -9.29 -14.16 -26.25
C GLU A 102 -7.88 -14.19 -25.68
N GLU A 103 -7.25 -15.37 -25.71
CA GLU A 103 -5.84 -15.49 -25.33
C GLU A 103 -4.96 -14.94 -26.45
N LEU A 104 -4.13 -13.93 -26.12
CA LEU A 104 -3.23 -13.30 -27.08
C LEU A 104 -1.85 -13.98 -27.14
N GLY A 105 -1.45 -14.67 -26.08
CA GLY A 105 -0.16 -15.32 -25.92
C GLY A 105 0.51 -15.01 -24.58
N THR A 106 1.81 -15.23 -24.50
CA THR A 106 2.58 -15.06 -23.25
C THR A 106 3.77 -14.11 -23.43
N VAL A 107 4.19 -13.48 -22.33
CA VAL A 107 5.38 -12.64 -22.25
C VAL A 107 6.33 -13.24 -21.23
N PRO A 108 7.61 -13.49 -21.57
CA PRO A 108 8.64 -13.86 -20.60
C PRO A 108 8.84 -12.76 -19.56
N SER A 109 8.57 -13.07 -18.30
CA SER A 109 8.59 -12.11 -17.20
C SER A 109 8.87 -12.79 -15.85
N PRO A 110 10.08 -13.38 -15.69
CA PRO A 110 10.41 -14.23 -14.55
C PRO A 110 10.33 -13.54 -13.19
N LEU A 111 10.45 -12.22 -13.17
CA LEU A 111 10.36 -11.39 -11.97
C LEU A 111 9.10 -10.51 -11.96
N GLY A 112 8.09 -10.87 -12.77
CA GLY A 112 6.85 -10.10 -12.91
C GLY A 112 6.94 -8.96 -13.92
N GLY A 113 5.98 -8.06 -13.87
CA GLY A 113 5.86 -6.93 -14.79
C GLY A 113 4.57 -6.18 -14.58
N TYR A 114 4.26 -5.23 -15.46
CA TYR A 114 3.01 -4.46 -15.42
C TYR A 114 2.61 -3.96 -16.80
N LEU A 115 1.35 -3.54 -16.93
CA LEU A 115 0.79 -2.96 -18.14
C LEU A 115 0.98 -1.44 -18.18
N VAL A 116 1.32 -0.91 -19.36
CA VAL A 116 1.35 0.53 -19.66
C VAL A 116 0.28 0.81 -20.72
N PRO A 117 -0.67 1.73 -20.46
CA PRO A 117 -1.71 2.07 -21.44
C PRO A 117 -1.10 2.70 -22.69
N SER A 118 -1.74 2.50 -23.86
CA SER A 118 -1.35 3.16 -25.10
C SER A 118 -2.19 4.41 -25.35
N PRO A 119 -1.60 5.53 -25.81
CA PRO A 119 -2.36 6.68 -26.28
C PRO A 119 -2.90 6.47 -27.71
N SER A 120 -2.45 5.43 -28.42
CA SER A 120 -2.83 5.12 -29.79
C SER A 120 -3.74 3.88 -29.83
N CYS A 121 -4.84 3.96 -30.57
CA CYS A 121 -5.76 2.84 -30.79
C CYS A 121 -5.15 1.67 -31.62
N ALA A 122 -4.00 1.87 -32.25
CA ALA A 122 -3.28 0.84 -32.99
C ALA A 122 -2.67 -0.25 -32.06
N GLN A 123 -2.49 0.08 -30.78
CA GLN A 123 -1.98 -0.83 -29.76
C GLN A 123 -3.01 -1.01 -28.64
N LEU A 124 -3.14 -2.24 -28.14
CA LEU A 124 -3.91 -2.52 -26.92
C LEU A 124 -3.18 -2.02 -25.67
N GLY A 125 -1.86 -1.97 -25.71
CA GLY A 125 -1.02 -1.55 -24.59
C GLY A 125 0.40 -2.05 -24.73
N PHE A 126 1.16 -1.89 -23.66
CA PHE A 126 2.54 -2.38 -23.55
C PHE A 126 2.73 -3.13 -22.23
N VAL A 127 3.62 -4.13 -22.24
CA VAL A 127 4.07 -4.81 -21.03
C VAL A 127 5.49 -4.38 -20.74
N VAL A 128 5.76 -3.97 -19.51
CA VAL A 128 7.11 -3.87 -18.96
C VAL A 128 7.36 -5.12 -18.13
N ALA A 129 8.25 -5.98 -18.59
CA ALA A 129 8.57 -7.25 -17.93
C ALA A 129 9.97 -7.19 -17.28
N PHE A 130 10.09 -7.75 -16.07
CA PHE A 130 11.29 -7.69 -15.27
C PHE A 130 12.12 -8.97 -15.42
N HIS A 131 13.44 -8.78 -15.59
CA HIS A 131 14.45 -9.83 -15.65
C HIS A 131 15.61 -9.50 -14.71
N LEU A 132 16.50 -10.47 -14.50
CA LEU A 132 17.69 -10.23 -13.71
C LEU A 132 18.64 -9.27 -14.47
N GLY A 133 18.80 -8.06 -13.93
CA GLY A 133 19.71 -7.05 -14.47
C GLY A 133 19.17 -6.20 -15.63
N HIS A 134 18.00 -6.50 -16.18
CA HIS A 134 17.36 -5.71 -17.24
C HIS A 134 15.85 -5.78 -17.20
N SER A 135 15.19 -4.94 -17.98
CA SER A 135 13.75 -5.01 -18.24
C SER A 135 13.49 -5.01 -19.74
N THR A 136 12.41 -5.64 -20.17
CA THR A 136 11.95 -5.65 -21.57
C THR A 136 10.62 -4.93 -21.70
N ILE A 137 10.43 -4.25 -22.84
CA ILE A 137 9.16 -3.59 -23.17
C ILE A 137 8.57 -4.28 -24.39
N TRP A 138 7.36 -4.83 -24.22
CA TRP A 138 6.63 -5.56 -25.25
C TRP A 138 5.46 -4.73 -25.74
N ARG A 139 5.30 -4.62 -27.05
CA ARG A 139 4.16 -3.98 -27.71
C ARG A 139 3.09 -5.02 -27.99
N ILE A 140 1.82 -4.66 -27.71
CA ILE A 140 0.66 -5.50 -28.02
C ILE A 140 -0.19 -4.75 -29.04
N SER A 141 -0.11 -5.17 -30.32
CA SER A 141 -0.86 -4.57 -31.42
C SER A 141 -2.33 -4.94 -31.34
N ALA A 142 -3.22 -4.09 -31.86
CA ALA A 142 -4.66 -4.28 -31.77
C ALA A 142 -5.23 -5.14 -32.92
N SER A 143 -4.66 -5.04 -34.14
CA SER A 143 -5.25 -5.67 -35.31
C SER A 143 -4.22 -5.95 -36.42
N PRO A 144 -3.88 -7.21 -36.70
CA PRO A 144 -4.17 -8.38 -35.86
C PRO A 144 -3.42 -8.32 -34.53
N PRO A 145 -3.92 -8.95 -33.47
CA PRO A 145 -3.20 -9.00 -32.20
C PRO A 145 -1.83 -9.67 -32.37
N ARG A 146 -0.78 -8.96 -31.93
CA ARG A 146 0.62 -9.45 -31.97
C ARG A 146 1.36 -8.96 -30.73
N ILE A 147 2.24 -9.79 -30.22
CA ILE A 147 3.13 -9.48 -29.12
C ILE A 147 4.55 -9.39 -29.68
N GLU A 148 5.16 -8.20 -29.61
CA GLU A 148 6.47 -7.94 -30.20
C GLU A 148 7.38 -7.26 -29.17
N LEU A 149 8.64 -7.74 -29.07
CA LEU A 149 9.66 -7.07 -28.27
C LEU A 149 9.98 -5.70 -28.91
N ALA A 150 9.70 -4.62 -28.18
CA ALA A 150 9.93 -3.25 -28.64
C ALA A 150 11.27 -2.68 -28.16
N ALA A 151 11.70 -3.00 -26.93
CA ALA A 151 12.97 -2.53 -26.39
C ALA A 151 13.46 -3.42 -25.24
N GLN A 152 14.77 -3.38 -25.01
CA GLN A 152 15.44 -3.94 -23.84
C GLN A 152 16.29 -2.86 -23.18
N VAL A 153 16.14 -2.69 -21.87
CA VAL A 153 16.77 -1.63 -21.09
C VAL A 153 17.46 -2.22 -19.86
N PRO A 154 18.73 -1.91 -19.60
CA PRO A 154 19.41 -2.34 -18.38
C PRO A 154 18.74 -1.81 -17.11
N GLY A 155 18.71 -2.61 -16.03
CA GLY A 155 18.12 -2.25 -14.74
C GLY A 155 16.61 -2.49 -14.67
N SER A 156 16.01 -2.06 -13.57
CA SER A 156 14.57 -2.12 -13.36
C SER A 156 13.89 -0.86 -13.85
N LEU A 157 12.73 -1.01 -14.46
CA LEU A 157 11.91 0.10 -14.95
C LEU A 157 10.68 0.29 -14.05
N ASP A 158 10.26 1.51 -13.84
CA ASP A 158 8.99 1.84 -13.17
C ASP A 158 8.32 3.08 -13.80
N GLY A 159 6.99 3.20 -13.61
CA GLY A 159 6.20 4.27 -14.19
C GLY A 159 5.92 4.03 -15.68
N GLY A 160 6.04 5.07 -16.47
CA GLY A 160 5.81 5.07 -17.92
C GLY A 160 4.77 6.10 -18.33
N VAL A 161 5.23 7.17 -18.98
CA VAL A 161 4.39 8.25 -19.52
C VAL A 161 4.79 8.55 -20.95
N TRP A 162 3.81 8.89 -21.78
CA TRP A 162 4.04 9.12 -23.20
C TRP A 162 4.53 10.54 -23.47
N LEU A 163 5.60 10.65 -24.26
CA LEU A 163 6.14 11.93 -24.73
C LEU A 163 5.48 12.40 -26.04
N ASP A 164 4.68 11.54 -26.65
CA ASP A 164 3.93 11.82 -27.88
C ASP A 164 2.61 11.04 -27.91
N GLY A 165 1.69 11.44 -28.79
CA GLY A 165 0.39 10.81 -28.97
C GLY A 165 0.42 9.52 -29.81
N ASP A 166 1.55 9.22 -30.48
CA ASP A 166 1.66 8.10 -31.42
C ASP A 166 2.20 6.81 -30.76
N ALA A 167 2.39 6.81 -29.44
CA ALA A 167 2.99 5.71 -28.67
C ALA A 167 4.39 5.30 -29.18
N ARG A 168 5.16 6.26 -29.69
CA ARG A 168 6.50 6.03 -30.20
C ARG A 168 7.57 6.22 -29.12
N ARG A 169 7.44 7.25 -28.29
CA ARG A 169 8.43 7.58 -27.27
C ARG A 169 7.83 7.51 -25.88
N LEU A 170 8.33 6.54 -25.11
CA LEU A 170 7.95 6.32 -23.70
C LEU A 170 9.01 6.93 -22.79
N ALA A 171 8.62 7.86 -21.92
CA ALA A 171 9.45 8.26 -20.80
C ALA A 171 9.16 7.33 -19.62
N ILE A 172 10.22 6.78 -19.02
CA ILE A 172 10.12 5.77 -17.97
C ILE A 172 11.29 5.92 -16.99
N ASN A 173 11.11 5.52 -15.75
CA ASN A 173 12.14 5.61 -14.73
C ASN A 173 13.00 4.34 -14.75
N GLN A 174 14.31 4.53 -14.80
CA GLN A 174 15.31 3.46 -14.79
C GLN A 174 16.06 3.46 -13.48
N THR A 175 16.02 2.36 -12.75
CA THR A 175 16.81 2.15 -11.53
C THR A 175 18.01 1.27 -11.84
N CYS A 176 19.21 1.82 -11.63
CA CYS A 176 20.49 1.12 -11.79
C CYS A 176 21.27 1.20 -10.48
N GLY A 177 21.58 0.05 -9.87
CA GLY A 177 22.29 0.00 -8.59
C GLY A 177 21.46 0.38 -7.38
N ARG A 178 22.09 0.73 -6.25
CA ARG A 178 21.43 0.91 -4.94
C ARG A 178 20.58 2.18 -4.82
N TYR A 179 21.00 3.29 -5.43
CA TYR A 179 20.42 4.62 -5.11
C TYR A 179 20.05 5.45 -6.33
N ARG A 180 20.42 5.01 -7.51
CA ARG A 180 20.29 5.80 -8.73
C ARG A 180 19.00 5.49 -9.45
N CYS A 181 18.12 6.47 -9.55
CA CYS A 181 16.98 6.45 -10.45
C CYS A 181 17.13 7.61 -11.44
N ASN A 182 16.92 7.33 -12.73
CA ASN A 182 16.94 8.35 -13.78
C ASN A 182 15.70 8.24 -14.63
N GLY A 183 15.20 9.38 -15.11
CA GLY A 183 14.23 9.38 -16.19
C GLY A 183 14.89 9.16 -17.55
N ILE A 184 14.43 8.19 -18.30
CA ILE A 184 14.90 7.88 -19.65
C ILE A 184 13.76 8.01 -20.66
N ALA A 185 14.07 8.32 -21.92
CA ALA A 185 13.16 8.18 -23.04
C ALA A 185 13.56 6.98 -23.88
N VAL A 186 12.60 6.09 -24.14
CA VAL A 186 12.76 4.90 -24.99
C VAL A 186 12.04 5.15 -26.30
N ASP A 187 12.75 5.06 -27.43
CA ASP A 187 12.16 5.03 -28.79
C ASP A 187 11.77 3.58 -29.09
N LEU A 188 10.48 3.30 -29.08
CA LEU A 188 9.92 1.96 -29.24
C LEU A 188 9.90 1.48 -30.71
N ALA A 189 10.20 2.37 -31.66
CA ALA A 189 10.38 1.98 -33.07
C ALA A 189 11.81 1.49 -33.35
N GLN A 190 12.80 2.04 -32.63
CA GLN A 190 14.21 1.71 -32.81
C GLN A 190 14.75 0.80 -31.71
N GLY A 191 14.02 0.60 -30.60
CA GLY A 191 14.49 -0.12 -29.42
C GLY A 191 15.61 0.61 -28.66
N SER A 192 15.86 1.87 -28.98
CA SER A 192 16.95 2.67 -28.39
C SER A 192 16.44 3.51 -27.22
N TRP A 193 17.33 3.87 -26.30
CA TRP A 193 16.98 4.72 -25.16
C TRP A 193 18.05 5.74 -24.83
N LYS A 194 17.64 6.84 -24.21
CA LYS A 194 18.54 7.90 -23.73
C LYS A 194 18.04 8.49 -22.43
N ARG A 195 18.97 8.93 -21.57
CA ARG A 195 18.64 9.65 -20.35
C ARG A 195 18.15 11.06 -20.69
N ILE A 196 17.02 11.43 -20.11
CA ILE A 196 16.43 12.76 -20.30
C ILE A 196 16.24 13.53 -18.98
N TRP A 197 16.25 12.82 -17.83
CA TRP A 197 16.13 13.43 -16.51
C TRP A 197 17.11 12.80 -15.53
N SER A 198 18.04 13.59 -15.01
CA SER A 198 19.00 13.18 -13.99
C SER A 198 19.72 14.41 -13.44
N ARG A 199 19.70 14.62 -12.12
CA ARG A 199 20.35 15.75 -11.43
C ARG A 199 21.68 15.37 -10.81
N SER A 200 21.77 14.18 -10.27
CA SER A 200 22.95 13.67 -9.58
C SER A 200 23.10 12.16 -9.78
N VAL A 201 24.30 11.66 -9.62
CA VAL A 201 24.56 10.21 -9.61
C VAL A 201 24.04 9.51 -8.34
N MET A 202 23.70 10.28 -7.31
CA MET A 202 23.21 9.80 -6.02
C MET A 202 21.75 10.12 -5.76
N SER A 203 21.06 10.83 -6.69
CA SER A 203 19.66 11.20 -6.53
C SER A 203 18.70 10.17 -7.16
N ALA A 204 17.49 10.11 -6.62
CA ALA A 204 16.35 9.51 -7.29
C ALA A 204 15.65 10.61 -8.11
N ASP A 205 15.82 10.57 -9.42
CA ASP A 205 15.29 11.54 -10.38
C ASP A 205 14.22 10.85 -11.20
N ARG A 206 12.95 11.21 -10.98
CA ARG A 206 11.79 10.53 -11.56
C ARG A 206 11.03 11.44 -12.52
N ILE A 207 10.52 10.86 -13.60
CA ILE A 207 9.47 11.44 -14.43
C ILE A 207 8.16 10.85 -13.92
N LEU A 208 7.21 11.71 -13.56
CA LEU A 208 5.96 11.31 -12.90
C LEU A 208 4.79 11.36 -13.87
N LEU A 209 4.63 12.48 -14.59
CA LEU A 209 3.55 12.70 -15.56
C LEU A 209 4.09 13.41 -16.79
N CYS A 210 3.42 13.21 -17.93
CA CYS A 210 3.62 13.97 -19.15
C CYS A 210 2.27 14.25 -19.79
N HIS A 211 2.05 15.49 -20.22
CA HIS A 211 0.90 15.81 -21.06
C HIS A 211 1.34 15.79 -22.53
N PRO A 212 0.86 14.84 -23.36
CA PRO A 212 1.43 14.59 -24.68
C PRO A 212 1.32 15.77 -25.66
N GLN A 213 0.25 16.58 -25.60
CA GLN A 213 0.03 17.72 -26.48
C GLN A 213 0.82 18.94 -26.01
N SER A 214 0.69 19.35 -24.74
CA SER A 214 1.44 20.50 -24.21
C SER A 214 2.91 20.18 -23.94
N ARG A 215 3.29 18.90 -23.88
CA ARG A 215 4.65 18.41 -23.57
C ARG A 215 5.18 18.89 -22.22
N VAL A 216 4.31 19.28 -21.31
CA VAL A 216 4.67 19.56 -19.92
C VAL A 216 5.05 18.25 -19.25
N LEU A 217 6.21 18.24 -18.60
CA LEU A 217 6.70 17.12 -17.79
C LEU A 217 6.64 17.49 -16.31
N ILE A 218 6.06 16.60 -15.51
CA ILE A 218 6.17 16.68 -14.05
C ILE A 218 7.24 15.69 -13.60
N VAL A 219 8.16 16.19 -12.80
CA VAL A 219 9.35 15.43 -12.35
C VAL A 219 9.51 15.54 -10.84
N SER A 220 10.27 14.60 -10.25
CA SER A 220 10.77 14.74 -8.90
C SER A 220 12.27 14.47 -8.83
N THR A 221 12.90 14.95 -7.76
CA THR A 221 14.31 14.71 -7.46
C THR A 221 14.56 14.70 -5.96
N THR A 222 15.50 13.88 -5.53
CA THR A 222 16.04 13.88 -4.16
C THR A 222 17.42 14.53 -4.06
N ALA A 223 17.87 15.26 -5.08
CA ALA A 223 19.23 15.84 -5.15
C ALA A 223 19.52 16.86 -4.02
N ALA A 224 18.49 17.44 -3.42
CA ALA A 224 18.61 18.36 -2.27
C ALA A 224 18.43 17.66 -0.90
N GLY A 225 18.45 16.31 -0.86
CA GLY A 225 18.27 15.51 0.36
C GLY A 225 16.82 15.10 0.61
N THR A 226 15.85 15.92 0.23
CA THR A 226 14.41 15.62 0.30
C THR A 226 13.80 15.55 -1.10
N GLU A 227 12.69 14.83 -1.26
CA GLU A 227 11.97 14.78 -2.53
C GLU A 227 11.33 16.13 -2.83
N ARG A 228 11.60 16.66 -4.02
CA ARG A 228 11.04 17.92 -4.52
C ARG A 228 10.32 17.67 -5.83
N LEU A 229 9.07 18.14 -5.92
CA LEU A 229 8.31 18.17 -7.17
C LEU A 229 8.70 19.39 -7.99
N GLY A 230 8.82 19.17 -9.31
CA GLY A 230 9.09 20.24 -10.27
C GLY A 230 8.40 19.95 -11.59
N TRP A 231 8.45 20.92 -12.50
CA TRP A 231 7.91 20.78 -13.85
C TRP A 231 8.81 21.42 -14.89
N VAL A 232 8.71 20.93 -16.12
CA VAL A 232 9.48 21.38 -17.28
C VAL A 232 8.50 21.84 -18.37
N ALA A 233 8.67 23.07 -18.84
CA ALA A 233 7.93 23.58 -19.96
C ALA A 233 8.48 23.08 -21.31
N PRO A 234 7.68 22.99 -22.37
CA PRO A 234 8.16 22.62 -23.69
C PRO A 234 9.18 23.66 -24.19
N GLY A 235 10.35 23.17 -24.63
CA GLY A 235 11.41 24.02 -25.16
C GLY A 235 12.26 24.77 -24.12
N ASP A 236 11.90 24.76 -22.85
CA ASP A 236 12.77 25.25 -21.78
C ASP A 236 13.52 24.06 -21.11
N PRO A 237 14.85 24.02 -21.15
CA PRO A 237 15.62 22.97 -20.51
C PRO A 237 15.66 23.12 -18.98
N ARG A 238 15.17 24.21 -18.43
CA ARG A 238 15.17 24.49 -16.99
C ARG A 238 13.99 23.79 -16.32
N VAL A 239 14.25 23.22 -15.16
CA VAL A 239 13.21 22.67 -14.30
C VAL A 239 12.78 23.72 -13.30
N HIS A 240 11.50 23.98 -13.24
CA HIS A 240 10.89 24.84 -12.24
C HIS A 240 10.58 24.02 -10.99
N PHE A 241 11.05 24.47 -9.82
CA PHE A 241 10.75 23.90 -8.50
C PHE A 241 9.98 24.94 -7.67
N PRO A 242 8.67 25.10 -7.90
CA PRO A 242 7.88 26.13 -7.23
C PRO A 242 7.83 25.93 -5.72
N GLU A 243 7.88 27.02 -4.96
CA GLU A 243 7.74 26.99 -3.51
C GLU A 243 6.36 26.47 -3.08
N ALA A 244 5.31 26.78 -3.85
CA ALA A 244 3.96 26.29 -3.60
C ALA A 244 3.86 24.75 -3.62
N LEU A 245 4.75 24.05 -4.33
CA LEU A 245 4.82 22.58 -4.35
C LEU A 245 5.74 21.99 -3.26
N GLN A 246 6.48 22.84 -2.55
CA GLN A 246 7.38 22.41 -1.48
C GLN A 246 6.77 22.76 -0.13
N ARG A 247 6.60 21.78 0.73
CA ARG A 247 6.13 22.00 2.11
C ARG A 247 6.87 21.06 3.06
N PRO A 248 7.66 21.60 3.98
CA PRO A 248 8.29 20.78 5.01
C PRO A 248 7.25 19.99 5.81
N GLY A 249 7.53 18.74 6.07
CA GLY A 249 6.67 17.89 6.89
C GLY A 249 5.48 17.26 6.18
N CYS A 250 5.30 17.51 4.88
CA CYS A 250 4.23 16.88 4.09
C CYS A 250 4.79 16.22 2.84
N GLU A 251 4.39 14.98 2.61
CA GLU A 251 4.69 14.28 1.36
C GLU A 251 3.67 14.72 0.29
N ARG A 252 4.15 15.25 -0.83
CA ARG A 252 3.32 15.65 -1.97
C ARG A 252 3.58 14.76 -3.17
N LYS A 253 2.51 14.28 -3.78
CA LYS A 253 2.54 13.41 -4.97
C LYS A 253 1.76 14.03 -6.11
N ALA A 254 2.36 14.05 -7.29
CA ALA A 254 1.66 14.40 -8.51
C ALA A 254 0.74 13.25 -8.92
N LEU A 255 -0.56 13.50 -9.13
CA LEU A 255 -1.54 12.48 -9.47
C LEU A 255 -1.99 12.52 -10.94
N ALA A 256 -2.32 13.68 -11.48
CA ALA A 256 -2.82 13.84 -12.83
C ALA A 256 -2.58 15.27 -13.32
N LEU A 257 -2.49 15.43 -14.64
CA LEU A 257 -2.61 16.73 -15.31
C LEU A 257 -4.03 16.87 -15.89
N ASP A 258 -4.52 18.09 -16.01
CA ASP A 258 -5.77 18.36 -16.73
C ASP A 258 -5.60 18.21 -18.25
N ASP A 259 -6.70 18.30 -19.00
CA ASP A 259 -6.73 18.09 -20.46
C ASP A 259 -5.87 19.09 -21.27
N CYS A 260 -5.46 20.20 -20.66
CA CYS A 260 -4.59 21.21 -21.29
C CYS A 260 -3.13 21.08 -20.82
N GLY A 261 -2.88 20.37 -19.74
CA GLY A 261 -1.56 20.30 -19.08
C GLY A 261 -1.17 21.59 -18.36
N GLU A 262 -2.14 22.41 -17.97
CA GLU A 262 -1.95 23.70 -17.28
C GLU A 262 -2.12 23.58 -15.76
N ARG A 263 -2.84 22.56 -15.31
CA ARG A 263 -3.12 22.31 -13.89
C ARG A 263 -2.68 20.91 -13.49
N LEU A 264 -2.07 20.83 -12.33
CA LEU A 264 -1.59 19.59 -11.72
C LEU A 264 -2.44 19.24 -10.49
N LEU A 265 -2.98 18.04 -10.44
CA LEU A 265 -3.60 17.48 -9.26
C LEU A 265 -2.52 16.98 -8.30
N VAL A 266 -2.52 17.51 -7.09
CA VAL A 266 -1.55 17.20 -6.04
C VAL A 266 -2.23 16.51 -4.87
N HIS A 267 -1.74 15.32 -4.51
CA HIS A 267 -2.08 14.62 -3.29
C HIS A 267 -1.05 14.97 -2.22
N GLU A 268 -1.52 15.41 -1.08
CA GLU A 268 -0.71 15.70 0.10
C GLU A 268 -1.07 14.70 1.21
N VAL A 269 -0.08 14.02 1.77
CA VAL A 269 -0.21 13.20 2.97
C VAL A 269 0.26 14.05 4.15
N ALA A 270 -0.67 14.40 5.04
CA ALA A 270 -0.40 15.19 6.23
C ALA A 270 -0.93 14.43 7.46
N GLY A 271 -0.02 13.84 8.22
CA GLY A 271 -0.41 12.89 9.24
C GLY A 271 -1.08 11.65 8.63
N ALA A 272 -2.15 11.18 9.25
CA ALA A 272 -2.93 10.03 8.76
C ALA A 272 -3.91 10.38 7.62
N VAL A 273 -4.06 11.66 7.25
CA VAL A 273 -5.13 12.12 6.33
C VAL A 273 -4.56 12.54 4.98
N SER A 274 -5.24 12.13 3.93
CA SER A 274 -5.01 12.62 2.57
C SER A 274 -5.69 13.97 2.32
N ARG A 275 -5.01 14.88 1.65
CA ARG A 275 -5.56 16.14 1.15
C ARG A 275 -5.36 16.21 -0.35
N LEU A 276 -6.23 16.92 -1.02
CA LEU A 276 -6.20 17.12 -2.46
C LEU A 276 -6.09 18.61 -2.77
N SER A 277 -5.25 18.98 -3.74
CA SER A 277 -5.09 20.35 -4.18
C SER A 277 -4.88 20.40 -5.69
N VAL A 278 -5.24 21.52 -6.30
CA VAL A 278 -4.94 21.83 -7.71
C VAL A 278 -3.86 22.91 -7.74
N TYR A 279 -2.75 22.59 -8.37
CA TYR A 279 -1.66 23.52 -8.64
C TYR A 279 -1.79 24.06 -10.07
N THR A 280 -1.78 25.40 -10.23
CA THR A 280 -1.84 26.07 -11.54
C THR A 280 -0.43 26.52 -11.94
N LEU A 281 0.10 25.96 -13.04
CA LEU A 281 1.49 26.12 -13.45
C LEU A 281 1.83 27.60 -13.77
N ALA A 282 0.93 28.30 -14.48
CA ALA A 282 1.16 29.67 -14.92
C ALA A 282 1.21 30.71 -13.78
N HIS A 283 0.57 30.41 -12.65
CA HIS A 283 0.40 31.38 -11.54
C HIS A 283 1.13 30.97 -10.28
N ASP A 284 1.80 29.83 -10.26
CA ASP A 284 2.45 29.25 -9.06
C ASP A 284 1.51 29.22 -7.83
N THR A 285 0.24 28.82 -8.05
CA THR A 285 -0.78 28.80 -7.00
C THR A 285 -1.27 27.40 -6.72
N LEU A 286 -1.46 27.07 -5.45
CA LEU A 286 -1.98 25.78 -4.98
C LEU A 286 -3.31 26.03 -4.26
N ALA A 287 -4.40 25.58 -4.84
CA ALA A 287 -5.75 25.70 -4.30
C ALA A 287 -6.25 24.37 -3.73
N PRO A 288 -6.72 24.32 -2.47
CA PRO A 288 -7.24 23.09 -1.89
C PRO A 288 -8.55 22.67 -2.57
N VAL A 289 -8.74 21.36 -2.73
CA VAL A 289 -9.98 20.74 -3.16
C VAL A 289 -10.62 20.07 -1.96
N ALA A 290 -11.84 20.48 -1.61
CA ALA A 290 -12.56 19.93 -0.47
C ALA A 290 -12.95 18.48 -0.73
N ILE A 291 -12.46 17.58 0.11
CA ILE A 291 -12.80 16.15 0.16
C ILE A 291 -13.04 15.75 1.62
N PRO A 292 -13.83 14.69 1.89
CA PRO A 292 -13.94 14.14 3.23
C PRO A 292 -12.58 13.64 3.75
N PRO A 293 -12.39 13.61 5.09
CA PRO A 293 -11.22 12.96 5.68
C PRO A 293 -11.15 11.48 5.27
N GLY A 294 -9.99 11.06 4.80
CA GLY A 294 -9.82 9.69 4.32
C GLY A 294 -8.45 9.47 3.67
N LYS A 295 -8.32 8.32 3.02
CA LYS A 295 -7.13 7.88 2.28
C LYS A 295 -7.40 7.90 0.79
N ILE A 296 -6.61 8.67 0.04
CA ILE A 296 -6.58 8.62 -1.43
C ILE A 296 -5.64 7.49 -1.86
N THR A 297 -6.09 6.70 -2.83
CA THR A 297 -5.28 5.65 -3.45
C THR A 297 -5.08 5.98 -4.94
N PRO A 298 -3.83 6.21 -5.39
CA PRO A 298 -3.53 6.36 -6.82
C PRO A 298 -3.87 5.09 -7.62
N PRO A 299 -4.03 5.24 -8.95
CA PRO A 299 -3.90 6.44 -9.76
C PRO A 299 -5.13 7.35 -9.69
N ALA A 300 -4.99 8.58 -10.21
CA ALA A 300 -6.11 9.47 -10.49
C ALA A 300 -6.28 9.67 -12.00
N CYS A 301 -7.52 9.94 -12.40
CA CYS A 301 -7.89 10.32 -13.76
C CYS A 301 -8.58 11.69 -13.74
N TRP A 302 -8.14 12.62 -14.58
CA TRP A 302 -8.71 13.95 -14.68
C TRP A 302 -9.14 14.21 -16.12
N VAL A 303 -10.44 14.33 -16.35
CA VAL A 303 -11.03 14.60 -17.69
C VAL A 303 -12.08 15.69 -17.55
N GLY A 304 -11.92 16.79 -18.25
CA GLY A 304 -12.79 17.96 -18.16
C GLY A 304 -12.83 18.54 -16.74
N ASP A 305 -14.00 18.57 -16.14
CA ASP A 305 -14.24 19.01 -14.78
C ASP A 305 -14.25 17.86 -13.76
N LEU A 306 -14.06 16.61 -14.19
CA LEU A 306 -14.16 15.41 -13.38
C LEU A 306 -12.79 14.85 -13.01
N ILE A 307 -12.55 14.72 -11.72
CA ILE A 307 -11.39 14.04 -11.15
C ILE A 307 -11.88 12.76 -10.48
N ARG A 308 -11.25 11.62 -10.79
CA ARG A 308 -11.56 10.30 -10.23
C ARG A 308 -10.34 9.65 -9.65
N PHE A 309 -10.49 8.98 -8.51
CA PHE A 309 -9.42 8.26 -7.80
C PHE A 309 -9.99 7.24 -6.83
N GLY A 310 -9.14 6.35 -6.35
CA GLY A 310 -9.49 5.45 -5.25
C GLY A 310 -9.57 6.21 -3.93
N PHE A 311 -10.62 5.92 -3.14
CA PHE A 311 -10.82 6.53 -1.84
C PHE A 311 -11.35 5.52 -0.82
N SER A 312 -10.88 5.66 0.41
CA SER A 312 -11.45 4.97 1.56
C SER A 312 -11.43 5.87 2.79
N ALA A 313 -12.36 5.63 3.71
CA ALA A 313 -12.38 6.25 5.03
C ALA A 313 -12.67 5.14 6.07
N PRO A 314 -12.50 5.37 7.36
CA PRO A 314 -12.74 4.33 8.36
C PRO A 314 -14.09 3.63 8.23
N ALA A 315 -15.16 4.35 7.92
CA ALA A 315 -16.49 3.78 7.69
C ALA A 315 -16.81 3.50 6.20
N GLN A 316 -15.89 3.79 5.28
CA GLN A 316 -16.08 3.66 3.84
C GLN A 316 -15.02 2.71 3.26
N PRO A 317 -15.40 1.48 2.86
CA PRO A 317 -14.50 0.60 2.13
C PRO A 317 -13.90 1.23 0.88
N PRO A 318 -12.74 0.74 0.39
CA PRO A 318 -12.13 1.26 -0.82
C PRO A 318 -13.10 1.28 -1.99
N THR A 319 -13.30 2.46 -2.58
CA THR A 319 -14.23 2.69 -3.69
C THR A 319 -13.69 3.74 -4.65
N LEU A 320 -14.37 3.92 -5.78
CA LEU A 320 -14.10 4.99 -6.71
C LEU A 320 -14.77 6.28 -6.22
N ALA A 321 -13.98 7.31 -5.99
CA ALA A 321 -14.45 8.66 -5.70
C ALA A 321 -14.41 9.55 -6.96
N THR A 322 -15.32 10.49 -7.03
CA THR A 322 -15.39 11.52 -8.06
C THR A 322 -15.52 12.88 -7.42
N VAL A 323 -14.68 13.81 -7.87
CA VAL A 323 -14.79 15.24 -7.56
C VAL A 323 -15.10 15.97 -8.86
N ARG A 324 -16.20 16.73 -8.88
CA ARG A 324 -16.50 17.66 -9.97
C ARG A 324 -16.01 19.05 -9.56
N LEU A 325 -15.09 19.60 -10.34
CA LEU A 325 -14.56 20.95 -10.15
C LEU A 325 -15.54 21.99 -10.70
N GLU A 326 -16.33 22.54 -9.81
CA GLU A 326 -17.24 23.68 -10.04
C GLU A 326 -16.83 24.84 -9.11
N ALA A 327 -17.58 25.94 -9.11
CA ALA A 327 -17.36 27.03 -8.15
C ALA A 327 -17.36 26.53 -6.69
N VAL A 328 -18.20 25.54 -6.40
CA VAL A 328 -18.15 24.74 -5.17
C VAL A 328 -17.94 23.29 -5.60
N PRO A 329 -16.78 22.68 -5.31
CA PRO A 329 -16.51 21.30 -5.69
C PRO A 329 -17.56 20.33 -5.14
N ARG A 330 -18.07 19.45 -6.01
CA ARG A 330 -19.00 18.39 -5.62
C ARG A 330 -18.31 17.05 -5.50
N TRP A 331 -18.49 16.43 -4.36
CA TRP A 331 -17.96 15.12 -4.00
C TRP A 331 -19.04 14.03 -4.17
N SER A 332 -18.64 12.89 -4.71
CA SER A 332 -19.46 11.68 -4.73
C SER A 332 -18.59 10.42 -4.71
N VAL A 333 -19.15 9.32 -4.24
CA VAL A 333 -18.53 7.99 -4.32
C VAL A 333 -19.43 7.06 -5.12
N SER A 334 -18.83 6.11 -5.84
CA SER A 334 -19.59 5.08 -6.53
C SER A 334 -20.36 4.23 -5.50
N PRO A 335 -21.68 4.07 -5.65
CA PRO A 335 -22.46 3.23 -4.75
C PRO A 335 -21.98 1.77 -4.87
N ASP A 336 -21.86 1.09 -3.74
CA ASP A 336 -21.62 -0.34 -3.72
C ASP A 336 -22.92 -1.09 -4.11
N ARG A 337 -22.81 -2.27 -4.75
CA ARG A 337 -23.99 -3.10 -5.04
C ARG A 337 -24.59 -3.69 -3.76
N ASP A 338 -23.74 -4.02 -2.85
CA ASP A 338 -24.08 -4.39 -1.50
C ASP A 338 -24.01 -3.10 -0.69
N ASP A 339 -25.11 -2.33 -0.66
CA ASP A 339 -25.38 -1.45 0.46
C ASP A 339 -25.35 -2.35 1.70
N ALA A 340 -24.15 -2.67 2.14
CA ALA A 340 -23.92 -3.14 3.48
C ALA A 340 -24.45 -1.99 4.33
N GLY A 341 -25.70 -2.15 4.74
CA GLY A 341 -26.36 -1.21 5.62
C GLY A 341 -25.37 -0.88 6.70
N ASP A 342 -25.40 0.33 7.16
CA ASP A 342 -24.58 0.87 8.25
C ASP A 342 -24.03 -0.26 9.11
N LEU A 343 -22.74 -0.60 8.94
CA LEU A 343 -22.13 -1.80 9.55
C LEU A 343 -22.11 -1.72 11.08
N GLY A 344 -22.76 -0.68 11.64
CA GLY A 344 -22.82 -0.46 13.08
C GLY A 344 -21.44 -0.29 13.73
N ALA A 345 -20.38 -0.18 12.93
CA ALA A 345 -19.04 0.03 13.45
C ALA A 345 -18.96 1.44 14.05
N PRO A 346 -18.47 1.57 15.30
CA PRO A 346 -18.28 2.88 15.90
C PRO A 346 -17.38 3.74 15.03
N PRO A 347 -17.63 5.08 14.97
CA PRO A 347 -16.81 5.98 14.18
C PRO A 347 -15.36 5.93 14.66
N ALA A 348 -14.43 5.99 13.72
CA ALA A 348 -13.02 6.15 14.05
C ALA A 348 -12.70 7.64 14.22
N GLU A 349 -11.74 7.93 15.10
CA GLU A 349 -11.30 9.27 15.43
C GLU A 349 -9.77 9.39 15.32
N LEU A 350 -9.28 10.59 15.00
CA LEU A 350 -7.88 10.94 15.11
C LEU A 350 -7.63 11.62 16.45
N ILE A 351 -6.66 11.10 17.17
CA ILE A 351 -6.25 11.66 18.48
C ILE A 351 -4.75 11.89 18.51
N ASN A 352 -4.30 12.79 19.40
CA ASN A 352 -2.88 12.95 19.72
C ASN A 352 -2.60 12.41 21.12
N LEU A 353 -1.59 11.55 21.20
CA LEU A 353 -1.11 10.97 22.45
C LEU A 353 0.26 11.55 22.79
N ARG A 354 0.63 11.52 24.06
CA ARG A 354 1.94 11.98 24.51
C ARG A 354 2.99 10.90 24.25
N GLY A 355 4.00 11.23 23.45
CA GLY A 355 5.18 10.38 23.21
C GLY A 355 6.45 10.98 23.79
N PRO A 356 7.56 10.22 23.81
CA PRO A 356 8.87 10.66 24.35
C PRO A 356 9.46 11.87 23.61
N ALA A 357 9.26 11.97 22.31
CA ALA A 357 9.80 13.02 21.45
C ALA A 357 8.75 14.03 20.95
N GLY A 358 7.53 13.98 21.48
CA GLY A 358 6.44 14.85 21.06
C GLY A 358 5.11 14.09 20.90
N PRO A 359 4.08 14.73 20.33
CA PRO A 359 2.79 14.08 20.15
C PRO A 359 2.87 12.95 19.10
N ILE A 360 2.20 11.84 19.40
CA ILE A 360 1.99 10.70 18.49
C ILE A 360 0.53 10.74 18.04
N GLU A 361 0.27 10.97 16.75
CA GLU A 361 -1.06 10.86 16.19
C GLU A 361 -1.45 9.39 16.12
N ALA A 362 -2.69 9.06 16.48
CA ALA A 362 -3.23 7.72 16.43
C ALA A 362 -4.65 7.72 15.88
N ILE A 363 -5.03 6.64 15.22
CA ILE A 363 -6.41 6.36 14.81
C ILE A 363 -7.03 5.46 15.87
N VAL A 364 -8.22 5.82 16.35
CA VAL A 364 -8.96 5.03 17.33
C VAL A 364 -10.26 4.52 16.73
N TYR A 365 -10.49 3.23 16.84
CA TYR A 365 -11.77 2.58 16.59
C TYR A 365 -12.35 2.11 17.93
N GLY A 366 -13.62 2.34 18.18
CA GLY A 366 -14.28 2.00 19.45
C GLY A 366 -15.14 3.12 20.01
N GLY A 367 -15.25 4.23 19.27
CA GLY A 367 -16.04 5.40 19.64
C GLY A 367 -15.39 6.25 20.74
N PRO A 368 -16.09 7.28 21.27
CA PRO A 368 -15.54 8.26 22.20
C PRO A 368 -15.10 7.65 23.55
N ASP A 369 -15.72 6.55 23.94
CA ASP A 369 -15.44 5.87 25.22
C ASP A 369 -14.42 4.72 25.09
N TRP A 370 -13.63 4.68 24.02
CA TRP A 370 -12.67 3.61 23.73
C TRP A 370 -11.74 3.24 24.92
N ARG A 371 -11.41 4.22 25.77
CA ARG A 371 -10.58 4.02 26.97
C ARG A 371 -11.29 3.18 28.04
N ALA A 372 -12.61 3.18 28.04
CA ALA A 372 -13.45 2.41 28.93
C ALA A 372 -13.83 1.03 28.37
N CYS A 373 -13.48 0.73 27.11
CA CYS A 373 -13.71 -0.59 26.53
C CYS A 373 -12.94 -1.67 27.31
N GLU A 374 -13.59 -2.77 27.62
CA GLU A 374 -12.98 -3.90 28.31
C GLU A 374 -11.78 -4.46 27.53
N HIS A 375 -11.92 -4.57 26.22
CA HIS A 375 -10.89 -5.08 25.33
C HIS A 375 -10.26 -3.97 24.50
N LEU A 376 -8.94 -3.86 24.52
CA LEU A 376 -8.17 -2.89 23.76
C LEU A 376 -7.02 -3.58 23.02
N VAL A 377 -6.87 -3.25 21.75
CA VAL A 377 -5.71 -3.63 20.91
C VAL A 377 -4.90 -2.39 20.57
N VAL A 378 -3.59 -2.43 20.80
CA VAL A 378 -2.64 -1.46 20.25
C VAL A 378 -2.06 -2.05 18.97
N ALA A 379 -2.38 -1.46 17.81
CA ALA A 379 -2.04 -1.99 16.49
C ALA A 379 -0.87 -1.25 15.85
N LEU A 380 0.23 -1.96 15.57
CA LEU A 380 1.47 -1.44 15.01
C LEU A 380 1.55 -1.72 13.51
N HIS A 381 1.77 -0.66 12.70
CA HIS A 381 1.86 -0.77 11.24
C HIS A 381 3.16 -1.39 10.74
N GLY A 382 3.16 -1.87 9.52
CA GLY A 382 4.36 -2.36 8.83
C GLY A 382 5.35 -1.23 8.50
N GLY A 383 6.44 -1.56 7.80
CA GLY A 383 7.38 -0.51 7.40
C GLY A 383 8.84 -0.94 7.26
N PRO A 384 9.78 -0.25 7.93
CA PRO A 384 9.64 0.79 8.97
C PRO A 384 9.04 2.12 8.50
N LEU A 385 9.22 2.50 7.23
CA LEU A 385 8.72 3.75 6.66
C LEU A 385 7.32 3.53 6.05
N SER A 386 6.29 3.60 6.88
CA SER A 386 4.88 3.49 6.53
C SER A 386 4.04 4.28 7.54
N SER A 387 2.73 4.18 7.52
CA SER A 387 1.82 4.75 8.52
C SER A 387 0.45 4.09 8.45
N TRP A 388 -0.28 4.13 9.54
CA TRP A 388 -1.73 3.97 9.49
C TRP A 388 -2.34 5.22 8.84
N ALA A 389 -3.10 5.03 7.78
CA ALA A 389 -3.86 6.11 7.17
C ALA A 389 -5.31 6.09 7.68
N PHE A 390 -5.96 7.25 7.72
CA PHE A 390 -7.38 7.38 8.10
C PHE A 390 -8.28 6.80 7.01
N GLY A 391 -8.13 5.50 6.76
CA GLY A 391 -8.77 4.70 5.75
C GLY A 391 -9.47 3.48 6.33
N TYR A 392 -10.02 2.67 5.46
CA TYR A 392 -10.68 1.44 5.84
C TYR A 392 -9.67 0.32 6.11
N GLU A 393 -9.69 -0.23 7.32
CA GLU A 393 -8.85 -1.37 7.71
C GLU A 393 -9.75 -2.55 8.12
N PRO A 394 -9.87 -3.60 7.29
CA PRO A 394 -10.79 -4.71 7.51
C PRO A 394 -10.64 -5.37 8.88
N LEU A 395 -9.39 -5.54 9.34
CA LEU A 395 -9.11 -6.15 10.65
C LEU A 395 -9.63 -5.28 11.80
N PHE A 396 -9.47 -3.95 11.72
CA PHE A 396 -9.93 -3.03 12.76
C PHE A 396 -11.46 -2.97 12.83
N HIS A 397 -12.12 -3.03 11.66
CA HIS A 397 -13.57 -3.16 11.61
C HIS A 397 -14.08 -4.41 12.31
N ARG A 398 -13.42 -5.56 12.10
CA ARG A 398 -13.81 -6.83 12.75
C ARG A 398 -13.61 -6.78 14.25
N LEU A 399 -12.49 -6.24 14.70
CA LEU A 399 -12.21 -6.04 16.12
C LEU A 399 -13.27 -5.14 16.76
N SER A 400 -13.52 -3.98 16.15
CA SER A 400 -14.50 -3.01 16.64
C SER A 400 -15.93 -3.56 16.65
N ALA A 401 -16.33 -4.28 15.60
CA ALA A 401 -17.63 -4.95 15.55
C ALA A 401 -17.78 -6.06 16.60
N ALA A 402 -16.68 -6.62 17.09
CA ALA A 402 -16.66 -7.60 18.19
C ALA A 402 -16.54 -6.94 19.58
N GLY A 403 -16.62 -5.61 19.69
CA GLY A 403 -16.51 -4.88 20.97
C GLY A 403 -15.07 -4.68 21.45
N VAL A 404 -14.08 -4.85 20.56
CA VAL A 404 -12.66 -4.61 20.87
C VAL A 404 -12.27 -3.23 20.32
N ALA A 405 -11.90 -2.31 21.18
CA ALA A 405 -11.35 -1.02 20.75
C ALA A 405 -9.95 -1.22 20.13
N VAL A 406 -9.62 -0.42 19.12
CA VAL A 406 -8.30 -0.45 18.47
C VAL A 406 -7.68 0.92 18.55
N LEU A 407 -6.45 0.99 19.05
CA LEU A 407 -5.59 2.16 19.03
C LEU A 407 -4.45 1.90 18.05
N ALA A 408 -4.39 2.65 16.98
CA ALA A 408 -3.43 2.50 15.89
C ALA A 408 -2.48 3.74 15.83
N PRO A 409 -1.36 3.75 16.61
CA PRO A 409 -0.44 4.88 16.66
C PRO A 409 0.46 4.96 15.42
N ASN A 410 0.80 6.19 15.03
CA ASN A 410 1.84 6.49 14.04
C ASN A 410 3.12 6.92 14.79
N TYR A 411 3.86 5.93 15.26
CA TYR A 411 5.12 6.08 15.99
C TYR A 411 6.25 6.61 15.10
N ARG A 412 7.40 7.00 15.67
CA ARG A 412 8.56 7.47 14.90
C ARG A 412 8.95 6.48 13.80
N GLY A 413 9.29 6.99 12.62
CA GLY A 413 9.44 6.24 11.36
C GLY A 413 8.20 6.32 10.47
N SER A 414 7.05 6.77 10.98
CA SER A 414 5.82 6.91 10.19
C SER A 414 5.93 8.01 9.14
N THR A 415 5.33 7.75 7.97
CA THR A 415 5.22 8.72 6.87
C THR A 415 4.15 9.77 7.16
N GLY A 416 4.30 10.98 6.60
CA GLY A 416 3.32 12.06 6.75
C GLY A 416 3.58 13.02 7.92
N TYR A 417 4.63 12.81 8.73
CA TYR A 417 4.95 13.58 9.94
C TYR A 417 6.26 14.37 9.84
N GLY A 418 6.83 14.44 8.66
CA GLY A 418 8.08 15.16 8.38
C GLY A 418 9.32 14.28 8.38
N GLU A 419 10.40 14.87 7.86
CA GLU A 419 11.65 14.16 7.61
C GLU A 419 12.35 13.71 8.90
N GLU A 420 12.32 14.51 9.94
CA GLU A 420 12.93 14.18 11.24
C GLU A 420 12.25 12.96 11.86
N HIS A 421 10.91 12.96 11.88
CA HIS A 421 10.11 11.84 12.38
C HIS A 421 10.34 10.57 11.56
N LEU A 422 10.37 10.71 10.22
CA LEU A 422 10.60 9.60 9.29
C LEU A 422 11.99 8.98 9.46
N ARG A 423 13.03 9.82 9.58
CA ARG A 423 14.42 9.36 9.66
C ARG A 423 14.84 8.83 11.02
N ALA A 424 14.06 9.05 12.05
CA ALA A 424 14.39 8.64 13.41
C ALA A 424 14.74 7.15 13.54
N VAL A 425 14.18 6.29 12.68
CA VAL A 425 14.39 4.83 12.70
C VAL A 425 15.36 4.33 11.65
N ILE A 426 15.92 5.20 10.79
CA ILE A 426 16.92 4.78 9.79
C ILE A 426 18.23 4.48 10.50
N GLY A 427 18.68 3.24 10.41
CA GLY A 427 19.85 2.74 11.15
C GLY A 427 19.58 2.44 12.62
N ASP A 428 18.32 2.49 13.06
CA ASP A 428 17.96 2.41 14.47
C ASP A 428 16.62 1.67 14.69
N TRP A 429 16.43 0.55 14.00
CA TRP A 429 15.20 -0.26 14.05
C TRP A 429 14.96 -0.87 15.43
N GLY A 430 13.77 -0.68 15.99
CA GLY A 430 13.44 -1.14 17.34
C GLY A 430 14.07 -0.28 18.45
N GLY A 431 14.43 0.96 18.15
CA GLY A 431 14.90 1.95 19.12
C GLY A 431 13.84 3.02 19.36
N PRO A 432 13.91 4.17 18.66
CA PRO A 432 12.97 5.27 18.88
C PRO A 432 11.49 4.88 18.69
N ASP A 433 11.19 4.01 17.74
CA ASP A 433 9.86 3.49 17.48
C ASP A 433 9.36 2.57 18.61
N LEU A 434 10.23 1.70 19.15
CA LEU A 434 9.90 0.88 20.31
C LEU A 434 9.71 1.73 21.57
N ASP A 435 10.54 2.77 21.77
CA ASP A 435 10.36 3.70 22.88
C ASP A 435 9.00 4.39 22.86
N ASP A 436 8.53 4.80 21.67
CA ASP A 436 7.20 5.39 21.50
C ASP A 436 6.10 4.39 21.89
N VAL A 437 6.22 3.12 21.46
CA VAL A 437 5.27 2.06 21.77
C VAL A 437 5.25 1.74 23.26
N LEU A 438 6.40 1.60 23.90
CA LEU A 438 6.50 1.30 25.34
C LEU A 438 6.01 2.46 26.19
N GLN A 439 6.35 3.71 25.85
CA GLN A 439 5.84 4.88 26.56
C GLN A 439 4.32 4.97 26.49
N LEU A 440 3.75 4.70 25.30
CA LEU A 440 2.31 4.66 25.12
C LEU A 440 1.68 3.53 25.97
N ALA A 441 2.29 2.34 25.96
CA ALA A 441 1.80 1.19 26.73
C ALA A 441 1.80 1.47 28.24
N ARG A 442 2.85 2.09 28.80
CA ARG A 442 2.92 2.49 30.20
C ARG A 442 1.80 3.48 30.57
N SER A 443 1.55 4.47 29.69
CA SER A 443 0.46 5.44 29.90
C SER A 443 -0.93 4.77 29.86
N LEU A 444 -1.11 3.79 28.99
CA LEU A 444 -2.35 3.01 28.90
C LEU A 444 -2.53 2.10 30.12
N ASP A 445 -1.46 1.43 30.58
CA ASP A 445 -1.51 0.55 31.75
C ASP A 445 -1.91 1.31 33.00
N GLU A 446 -1.38 2.51 33.23
CA GLU A 446 -1.77 3.39 34.33
C GLU A 446 -3.26 3.76 34.29
N ASP A 447 -3.77 4.20 33.11
CA ASP A 447 -5.19 4.54 32.90
C ASP A 447 -6.10 3.31 33.11
N ARG A 448 -5.75 2.17 32.53
CA ARG A 448 -6.54 0.94 32.60
C ARG A 448 -6.58 0.33 33.99
N ARG A 449 -5.45 0.33 34.72
CA ARG A 449 -5.42 -0.07 36.14
C ARG A 449 -6.34 0.80 37.00
N SER A 450 -6.35 2.11 36.80
CA SER A 450 -7.23 3.03 37.52
C SER A 450 -8.71 2.70 37.31
N ARG A 451 -9.06 2.14 36.16
CA ARG A 451 -10.41 1.73 35.76
C ARG A 451 -10.70 0.25 36.05
N ARG A 452 -9.75 -0.51 36.54
CA ARG A 452 -9.82 -1.98 36.74
C ARG A 452 -10.12 -2.74 35.43
N LEU A 453 -9.51 -2.29 34.32
CA LEU A 453 -9.64 -2.91 33.01
C LEU A 453 -8.40 -3.76 32.70
N ALA A 454 -8.58 -4.84 31.90
CA ALA A 454 -7.48 -5.67 31.44
C ALA A 454 -6.45 -4.88 30.63
N ARG A 455 -5.19 -5.30 30.66
CA ARG A 455 -4.11 -4.73 29.83
C ARG A 455 -4.42 -4.87 28.35
N PRO A 456 -3.88 -3.99 27.49
CA PRO A 456 -4.11 -4.09 26.06
C PRO A 456 -3.39 -5.32 25.47
N VAL A 457 -3.89 -5.80 24.33
CA VAL A 457 -3.17 -6.71 23.44
C VAL A 457 -2.30 -5.86 22.50
N VAL A 458 -1.02 -6.22 22.33
CA VAL A 458 -0.20 -5.65 21.26
C VAL A 458 -0.36 -6.48 19.99
N LEU A 459 -0.70 -5.82 18.86
CA LEU A 459 -0.84 -6.44 17.56
C LEU A 459 0.10 -5.75 16.58
N GLY A 460 0.83 -6.51 15.78
CA GLY A 460 1.67 -5.93 14.74
C GLY A 460 1.62 -6.71 13.44
N ILE A 461 1.90 -5.99 12.34
CA ILE A 461 1.95 -6.55 10.98
C ILE A 461 3.33 -6.25 10.39
N SER A 462 4.02 -7.28 9.86
CA SER A 462 5.33 -7.10 9.21
C SER A 462 6.37 -6.47 10.16
N TYR A 463 6.89 -5.28 9.86
CA TYR A 463 7.75 -4.52 10.76
C TYR A 463 7.08 -4.25 12.12
N GLY A 464 5.79 -3.91 12.13
CA GLY A 464 5.03 -3.75 13.37
C GLY A 464 4.93 -5.04 14.19
N ALA A 465 4.96 -6.22 13.54
CA ALA A 465 5.00 -7.50 14.25
C ALA A 465 6.37 -7.75 14.92
N PHE A 466 7.46 -7.31 14.30
CA PHE A 466 8.78 -7.28 14.94
C PHE A 466 8.76 -6.37 16.17
N LEU A 467 8.20 -5.15 16.08
CA LEU A 467 8.06 -4.24 17.22
C LEU A 467 7.13 -4.80 18.31
N ALA A 468 6.02 -5.44 17.94
CA ALA A 468 5.08 -6.05 18.89
C ALA A 468 5.76 -7.16 19.69
N LEU A 469 6.55 -8.01 19.02
CA LEU A 469 7.33 -9.05 19.68
C LEU A 469 8.40 -8.46 20.61
N LEU A 470 9.13 -7.43 20.18
CA LEU A 470 10.10 -6.75 21.05
C LEU A 470 9.41 -6.11 22.26
N ALA A 471 8.30 -5.41 22.07
CA ALA A 471 7.55 -4.78 23.15
C ALA A 471 7.05 -5.81 24.18
N ALA A 472 6.53 -6.96 23.70
CA ALA A 472 6.08 -8.04 24.56
C ALA A 472 7.23 -8.78 25.28
N CYS A 473 8.45 -8.74 24.72
CA CYS A 473 9.63 -9.32 25.36
C CYS A 473 10.29 -8.36 26.37
N HIS A 474 10.33 -7.07 26.08
CA HIS A 474 11.02 -6.08 26.91
C HIS A 474 10.21 -5.69 28.16
N GLU A 475 8.91 -5.51 28.02
CA GLU A 475 7.98 -5.15 29.10
C GLU A 475 6.70 -5.99 29.01
N PRO A 476 6.79 -7.31 29.27
CA PRO A 476 5.63 -8.21 29.15
C PRO A 476 4.48 -7.85 30.10
N GLU A 477 4.79 -7.22 31.23
CA GLU A 477 3.80 -6.78 32.23
C GLU A 477 2.87 -5.66 31.73
N LEU A 478 3.13 -5.04 30.59
CA LEU A 478 2.26 -4.02 29.98
C LEU A 478 1.15 -4.61 29.09
N TRP A 479 1.25 -5.89 28.76
CA TRP A 479 0.40 -6.53 27.75
C TRP A 479 -0.38 -7.72 28.32
N SER A 480 -1.58 -7.95 27.81
CA SER A 480 -2.35 -9.17 28.08
C SER A 480 -2.02 -10.30 27.11
N ALA A 481 -1.62 -9.96 25.89
CA ALA A 481 -1.20 -10.89 24.84
C ALA A 481 -0.47 -10.15 23.70
N CYS A 482 0.18 -10.93 22.82
CA CYS A 482 0.83 -10.46 21.59
C CYS A 482 0.24 -11.15 20.37
N VAL A 483 -0.03 -10.39 19.30
CA VAL A 483 -0.40 -10.90 17.98
C VAL A 483 0.63 -10.44 16.96
N ALA A 484 1.33 -11.36 16.31
CA ALA A 484 2.36 -11.09 15.31
C ALA A 484 1.98 -11.68 13.96
N LEU A 485 1.72 -10.80 12.98
CA LEU A 485 1.35 -11.18 11.61
C LEU A 485 2.55 -10.95 10.67
N SER A 486 3.09 -12.01 10.08
CA SER A 486 4.28 -12.02 9.20
C SER A 486 5.48 -11.28 9.80
N PRO A 487 5.96 -11.61 11.01
CA PRO A 487 7.12 -10.97 11.60
C PRO A 487 8.43 -11.39 10.94
N PHE A 488 9.45 -10.53 11.05
CA PHE A 488 10.85 -10.93 11.01
C PHE A 488 11.46 -10.81 12.42
N LEU A 489 12.63 -11.42 12.65
CA LEU A 489 13.16 -11.59 14.00
C LEU A 489 14.27 -10.58 14.36
N SER A 490 14.97 -10.10 13.37
CA SER A 490 15.93 -8.97 13.44
C SER A 490 16.33 -8.57 12.02
N GLY A 491 16.88 -7.36 11.84
CA GLY A 491 17.35 -6.89 10.53
C GLY A 491 18.36 -7.84 9.87
N PRO A 492 19.43 -8.28 10.55
CA PRO A 492 20.40 -9.25 10.01
C PRO A 492 19.76 -10.59 9.61
N ARG A 493 18.95 -11.20 10.49
CA ARG A 493 18.26 -12.47 10.17
C ARG A 493 17.29 -12.34 9.00
N PHE A 494 16.64 -11.21 8.89
CA PHE A 494 15.79 -10.92 7.75
C PHE A 494 16.59 -10.75 6.47
N HIS A 495 17.70 -10.02 6.52
CA HIS A 495 18.61 -9.84 5.39
C HIS A 495 19.13 -11.18 4.86
N ASP A 496 19.54 -12.10 5.74
CA ASP A 496 20.13 -13.39 5.36
C ASP A 496 19.18 -14.25 4.50
N CYS A 497 17.89 -14.22 4.77
CA CYS A 497 16.89 -15.06 4.08
C CYS A 497 16.06 -14.31 3.02
N ALA A 498 16.13 -12.98 2.96
CA ALA A 498 15.33 -12.17 2.06
C ALA A 498 15.81 -12.24 0.60
N ASN A 499 14.93 -11.95 -0.34
CA ASN A 499 15.29 -11.78 -1.74
C ASN A 499 16.16 -10.52 -1.96
N VAL A 500 16.81 -10.41 -3.13
CA VAL A 500 17.75 -9.34 -3.44
C VAL A 500 17.16 -7.93 -3.30
N ALA A 501 15.89 -7.74 -3.67
CA ALA A 501 15.22 -6.43 -3.60
C ALA A 501 14.99 -6.02 -2.15
N VAL A 502 14.56 -6.95 -1.32
CA VAL A 502 14.32 -6.74 0.11
C VAL A 502 15.65 -6.53 0.85
N ARG A 503 16.70 -7.31 0.56
CA ARG A 503 18.06 -7.09 1.13
C ARG A 503 18.54 -5.68 0.90
N ARG A 504 18.45 -5.18 -0.33
CA ARG A 504 18.83 -3.80 -0.68
C ARG A 504 18.02 -2.76 0.11
N ARG A 505 16.75 -3.02 0.35
CA ARG A 505 15.91 -2.13 1.16
C ARG A 505 16.33 -2.12 2.62
N ILE A 506 16.64 -3.29 3.21
CA ILE A 506 17.15 -3.42 4.58
C ILE A 506 18.48 -2.66 4.73
N GLU A 507 19.44 -2.86 3.82
CA GLU A 507 20.72 -2.16 3.81
C GLU A 507 20.53 -0.64 3.68
N LYS A 508 19.66 -0.19 2.78
CA LYS A 508 19.35 1.23 2.57
C LYS A 508 18.77 1.91 3.81
N LEU A 509 17.97 1.18 4.58
CA LEU A 509 17.30 1.69 5.78
C LEU A 509 18.10 1.41 7.06
N GLY A 510 19.35 0.91 6.92
CA GLY A 510 20.25 0.64 8.05
C GLY A 510 19.77 -0.46 8.99
N GLY A 511 18.99 -1.45 8.48
CA GLY A 511 18.48 -2.54 9.30
C GLY A 511 19.54 -3.53 9.80
N LEU A 512 20.79 -3.37 9.39
CA LEU A 512 21.93 -4.16 9.87
C LEU A 512 22.69 -3.49 11.02
N GLU A 513 22.34 -2.26 11.34
CA GLU A 513 23.00 -1.47 12.37
C GLU A 513 22.32 -1.72 13.73
N ARG A 514 22.98 -1.38 14.80
CA ARG A 514 22.50 -1.40 16.20
C ARG A 514 21.60 -2.59 16.59
N MET A 515 22.22 -3.64 17.10
CA MET A 515 21.53 -4.86 17.54
C MET A 515 21.26 -4.92 19.05
N GLU A 516 21.87 -4.03 19.83
CA GLU A 516 21.76 -4.01 21.30
C GLU A 516 21.60 -2.59 21.83
N GLU A 517 20.81 -2.46 22.86
CA GLU A 517 20.58 -1.23 23.59
C GLU A 517 20.56 -1.46 25.09
N ALA A 518 20.53 -0.37 25.88
CA ALA A 518 20.35 -0.43 27.33
C ALA A 518 19.03 -1.11 27.75
N THR A 519 18.01 -1.06 26.90
CA THR A 519 16.68 -1.67 27.12
C THR A 519 16.62 -3.16 26.76
N GLY A 520 17.62 -3.69 26.05
CA GLY A 520 17.68 -5.11 25.69
C GLY A 520 18.02 -5.38 24.22
N PRO A 521 18.08 -6.66 23.81
CA PRO A 521 18.45 -7.03 22.45
C PRO A 521 17.35 -6.71 21.44
N ARG A 522 17.75 -6.19 20.28
CA ARG A 522 16.88 -5.96 19.11
C ARG A 522 16.76 -7.20 18.20
N ASP A 523 16.98 -8.36 18.75
CA ASP A 523 16.83 -9.68 18.13
C ASP A 523 15.78 -10.46 18.91
N VAL A 524 14.63 -10.73 18.29
CA VAL A 524 13.51 -11.43 18.94
C VAL A 524 13.92 -12.81 19.47
N LEU A 525 14.82 -13.54 18.78
CA LEU A 525 15.28 -14.85 19.29
C LEU A 525 16.10 -14.76 20.57
N ARG A 526 16.74 -13.61 20.81
CA ARG A 526 17.42 -13.34 22.08
C ARG A 526 16.47 -12.81 23.13
N ALA A 527 15.55 -11.93 22.72
CA ALA A 527 14.59 -11.29 23.62
C ALA A 527 13.47 -12.24 24.07
N CYS A 528 13.11 -13.26 23.28
CA CYS A 528 11.96 -14.14 23.56
C CYS A 528 12.11 -15.01 24.81
N THR A 529 13.29 -15.05 25.44
CA THR A 529 13.48 -15.66 26.78
C THR A 529 12.65 -14.96 27.86
N SER A 530 12.28 -13.71 27.64
CA SER A 530 11.44 -12.91 28.56
C SER A 530 9.97 -12.85 28.14
N LEU A 531 9.60 -13.48 27.02
CA LEU A 531 8.22 -13.51 26.54
C LEU A 531 7.37 -14.38 27.49
N SER A 532 6.54 -13.74 28.30
CA SER A 532 5.68 -14.41 29.28
C SER A 532 4.18 -14.20 29.02
N VAL A 533 3.83 -13.50 27.93
CA VAL A 533 2.45 -13.30 27.53
C VAL A 533 2.05 -14.26 26.39
N PRO A 534 0.78 -14.68 26.32
CA PRO A 534 0.29 -15.50 25.21
C PRO A 534 0.56 -14.87 23.84
N LEU A 535 1.05 -15.69 22.90
CA LEU A 535 1.39 -15.23 21.54
C LEU A 535 0.50 -15.90 20.50
N LEU A 536 -0.11 -15.12 19.61
CA LEU A 536 -0.64 -15.60 18.34
C LEU A 536 0.32 -15.20 17.21
N LEU A 537 0.93 -16.20 16.59
CA LEU A 537 1.87 -16.04 15.48
C LEU A 537 1.23 -16.56 14.20
N MET A 538 1.08 -15.71 13.17
CA MET A 538 0.52 -16.11 11.89
C MET A 538 1.42 -15.66 10.72
N HIS A 539 1.56 -16.51 9.68
CA HIS A 539 2.42 -16.20 8.55
C HIS A 539 1.85 -16.77 7.24
N GLY A 540 2.05 -16.03 6.14
CA GLY A 540 1.72 -16.50 4.80
C GLY A 540 2.78 -17.48 4.27
N THR A 541 2.38 -18.66 3.78
CA THR A 541 3.33 -19.65 3.24
C THR A 541 4.00 -19.20 1.96
N GLN A 542 3.35 -18.28 1.21
CA GLN A 542 3.83 -17.70 -0.04
C GLN A 542 4.34 -16.26 0.15
N ASP A 543 4.77 -15.92 1.35
CA ASP A 543 5.32 -14.59 1.64
C ASP A 543 6.71 -14.44 1.01
N GLU A 544 6.78 -13.70 -0.10
CA GLU A 544 8.01 -13.40 -0.83
C GLU A 544 8.79 -12.20 -0.23
N THR A 545 8.16 -11.45 0.67
CA THR A 545 8.78 -10.30 1.34
C THR A 545 9.52 -10.74 2.60
N ILE A 546 8.80 -11.38 3.51
CA ILE A 546 9.37 -11.97 4.73
C ILE A 546 9.16 -13.48 4.66
N PRO A 547 10.20 -14.28 4.43
CA PRO A 547 10.03 -15.72 4.33
C PRO A 547 9.44 -16.33 5.60
N VAL A 548 8.49 -17.26 5.46
CA VAL A 548 7.80 -17.96 6.54
C VAL A 548 8.77 -18.66 7.51
N THR A 549 9.99 -18.94 7.07
CA THR A 549 11.08 -19.50 7.89
C THR A 549 11.38 -18.66 9.13
N GLN A 550 11.16 -17.33 9.09
CA GLN A 550 11.33 -16.47 10.25
C GLN A 550 10.38 -16.91 11.40
N SER A 551 9.11 -17.13 11.12
CA SER A 551 8.15 -17.61 12.13
C SER A 551 8.42 -19.04 12.56
N ARG A 552 8.84 -19.92 11.65
CA ARG A 552 9.22 -21.30 12.00
C ARG A 552 10.39 -21.35 12.97
N ILE A 553 11.41 -20.50 12.76
CA ILE A 553 12.57 -20.38 13.66
C ILE A 553 12.13 -19.89 15.05
N LEU A 554 11.24 -18.89 15.13
CA LEU A 554 10.71 -18.42 16.41
C LEU A 554 9.93 -19.52 17.14
N THR A 555 9.05 -20.22 16.44
CA THR A 555 8.27 -21.35 16.98
C THR A 555 9.19 -22.43 17.55
N GLN A 556 10.21 -22.83 16.81
CA GLN A 556 11.20 -23.79 17.27
C GLN A 556 11.92 -23.29 18.54
N ARG A 557 12.30 -22.01 18.56
CA ARG A 557 12.97 -21.41 19.71
C ARG A 557 12.08 -21.38 20.96
N LEU A 558 10.79 -21.07 20.82
CA LEU A 558 9.83 -21.10 21.94
C LEU A 558 9.68 -22.51 22.52
N LEU A 559 9.57 -23.54 21.67
CA LEU A 559 9.54 -24.94 22.10
C LEU A 559 10.82 -25.34 22.86
N GLU A 560 12.00 -24.93 22.38
CA GLU A 560 13.28 -25.14 23.06
C GLU A 560 13.35 -24.48 24.45
N LEU A 561 12.68 -23.35 24.61
CA LEU A 561 12.56 -22.65 25.90
C LEU A 561 11.53 -23.28 26.84
N GLY A 562 10.80 -24.31 26.39
CA GLY A 562 9.81 -25.02 27.19
C GLY A 562 8.39 -24.46 27.04
N SER A 563 8.15 -23.50 26.12
CA SER A 563 6.79 -23.02 25.83
C SER A 563 5.96 -24.11 25.16
N THR A 564 4.67 -24.16 25.44
CA THR A 564 3.73 -25.17 24.96
C THR A 564 2.79 -24.55 23.90
N GLU A 565 2.77 -25.13 22.71
CA GLU A 565 1.82 -24.71 21.65
C GLU A 565 0.37 -25.02 22.09
N GLY A 566 -0.55 -24.10 21.83
CA GLY A 566 -1.94 -24.12 22.25
C GLY A 566 -2.17 -23.58 23.69
N ILE A 567 -1.12 -23.35 24.47
CA ILE A 567 -1.18 -22.76 25.83
C ILE A 567 -0.47 -21.39 25.83
N ASP A 568 0.85 -21.40 25.63
CA ASP A 568 1.69 -20.21 25.69
C ASP A 568 1.73 -19.49 24.35
N PHE A 569 1.63 -20.22 23.25
CA PHE A 569 1.55 -19.64 21.90
C PHE A 569 0.66 -20.47 20.96
N GLU A 570 0.09 -19.81 19.96
CA GLU A 570 -0.58 -20.43 18.81
C GLU A 570 0.19 -20.07 17.55
N TYR A 571 0.54 -21.06 16.72
CA TYR A 571 1.15 -20.84 15.41
C TYR A 571 0.24 -21.27 14.28
N CYS A 572 0.16 -20.44 13.21
CA CYS A 572 -0.64 -20.72 12.04
C CYS A 572 0.03 -20.27 10.76
N GLU A 573 0.12 -21.17 9.80
CA GLU A 573 0.48 -20.86 8.42
C GLU A 573 -0.79 -20.79 7.56
N ILE A 574 -0.85 -19.78 6.68
CA ILE A 574 -1.97 -19.54 5.76
C ILE A 574 -1.43 -19.50 4.35
N ASP A 575 -2.12 -20.13 3.40
CA ASP A 575 -1.70 -20.13 2.00
C ASP A 575 -2.00 -18.78 1.33
N THR A 576 -1.10 -17.82 1.55
CA THR A 576 -1.20 -16.46 1.03
C THR A 576 0.18 -15.78 1.01
N GLY A 577 0.31 -14.69 0.25
CA GLY A 577 1.48 -13.80 0.25
C GLY A 577 1.43 -12.75 1.35
N HIS A 578 2.48 -11.91 1.44
CA HIS A 578 2.69 -10.90 2.49
C HIS A 578 1.50 -9.94 2.67
N GLY A 579 1.03 -9.33 1.59
CA GLY A 579 -0.05 -8.34 1.63
C GLY A 579 -1.45 -8.92 1.85
N GLY A 580 -1.63 -10.23 1.61
CA GLY A 580 -2.93 -10.88 1.73
C GLY A 580 -3.32 -11.25 3.16
N LEU A 581 -2.35 -11.49 4.03
CA LEU A 581 -2.62 -12.07 5.35
C LEU A 581 -3.63 -11.25 6.18
N SER A 582 -3.43 -9.95 6.32
CA SER A 582 -4.31 -9.06 7.10
C SER A 582 -5.70 -8.83 6.47
N GLN A 583 -5.85 -9.17 5.20
CA GLN A 583 -7.10 -8.99 4.46
C GLN A 583 -8.05 -10.20 4.56
N LEU A 584 -7.52 -11.39 4.89
CA LEU A 584 -8.30 -12.61 4.91
C LEU A 584 -9.25 -12.69 6.11
N ASN A 585 -10.48 -13.11 5.83
CA ASN A 585 -11.52 -13.30 6.83
C ASN A 585 -11.13 -14.32 7.92
N VAL A 586 -10.47 -15.40 7.53
CA VAL A 586 -10.02 -16.45 8.45
C VAL A 586 -9.01 -15.90 9.47
N VAL A 587 -8.10 -15.04 9.03
CA VAL A 587 -7.12 -14.37 9.90
C VAL A 587 -7.83 -13.44 10.87
N GLY A 588 -8.71 -12.55 10.36
CA GLY A 588 -9.46 -11.63 11.20
C GLY A 588 -10.30 -12.32 12.27
N ARG A 589 -11.03 -13.41 11.93
CA ARG A 589 -11.80 -14.19 12.90
C ARG A 589 -10.90 -14.83 13.98
N ARG A 590 -9.72 -15.31 13.60
CA ARG A 590 -8.79 -15.91 14.57
C ARG A 590 -8.21 -14.86 15.52
N VAL A 591 -7.81 -13.70 14.99
CA VAL A 591 -7.32 -12.57 15.80
C VAL A 591 -8.38 -12.09 16.77
N VAL A 592 -9.62 -11.86 16.32
CA VAL A 592 -10.74 -11.46 17.21
C VAL A 592 -10.94 -12.47 18.34
N ARG A 593 -11.06 -13.76 17.99
CA ARG A 593 -11.24 -14.82 19.01
C ARG A 593 -10.09 -14.84 20.01
N PHE A 594 -8.85 -14.71 19.54
CA PHE A 594 -7.68 -14.70 20.41
C PHE A 594 -7.68 -13.48 21.35
N CYS A 595 -7.98 -12.28 20.85
CA CYS A 595 -8.04 -11.07 21.67
C CYS A 595 -9.13 -11.14 22.75
N LEU A 596 -10.31 -11.66 22.43
CA LEU A 596 -11.41 -11.79 23.39
C LEU A 596 -11.10 -12.84 24.49
N ALA A 597 -10.53 -13.99 24.11
CA ALA A 597 -10.24 -15.08 25.08
C ALA A 597 -9.16 -14.72 26.10
N ARG A 598 -8.29 -13.74 25.81
CA ARG A 598 -7.14 -13.39 26.67
C ARG A 598 -7.38 -12.21 27.58
N SER A 599 -8.50 -11.55 27.46
CA SER A 599 -8.90 -10.47 28.39
C SER A 599 -9.58 -11.00 29.67
N GLU A 600 -9.98 -12.27 29.69
CA GLU A 600 -10.63 -12.90 30.88
C GLU A 600 -9.65 -13.30 31.98
N PHE A 601 -8.33 -13.29 31.75
CA PHE A 601 -7.30 -13.79 32.66
C PHE A 601 -6.41 -12.70 33.29
N GLY A 602 -6.94 -11.54 33.53
CA GLY A 602 -6.14 -10.43 34.01
C GLY A 602 -6.50 -9.90 35.40
N TYR A 603 -6.29 -10.66 36.47
CA TYR A 603 -6.00 -10.17 37.85
C TYR A 603 -5.41 -11.27 38.70
#